data_a8f0cf5846aec3c27c72302e742d63d3
#
_entry.id   a8f0cf5846aec3c27c72302e742d63d3
#
_cell.length_a   1.000
_cell.length_b   1.000
_cell.length_c   1.000
_cell.angle_alpha   90.00
_cell.angle_beta   90.00
_cell.angle_gamma   90.00
#
_symmetry.space_group_name_H-M   'P 1'
#
loop_
_entity.id
_entity.type
_entity.pdbx_description
1 polymer ?
#
loop_
_entity_poly.entity_id
_entity_poly.type
_entity_poly.pdbx_seq_one_letter_code
_entity_poly.pdbx_strand_id
1 'polypeptide(L)'
;HYVFLCCPESDLQGRMQQPFNLETWIESHPQYRQYFERLPRHPQEYWRPFYNVTCSSWSKGRVCIVGDAAHGMAPNLGQGAGVAIVNAVVLSRILAKERDVPAALRKWEASERPYVDKTQRMSYLYGAVGTRWPRSILDVRSKLLPLLSRADIWQRSLRVALDHKPAV
;
A
#
# COMPACT_ATOMS: atom_id res chain seq x y z
N HIS A 1 -18.30 5.50 6.56
CA HIS A 1 -17.81 4.80 5.37
C HIS A 1 -16.83 5.68 4.62
N TYR A 2 -15.76 5.10 4.14
CA TYR A 2 -14.75 5.78 3.32
C TYR A 2 -14.81 5.20 1.91
N VAL A 3 -14.68 6.07 0.90
CA VAL A 3 -14.54 5.66 -0.50
C VAL A 3 -13.19 6.16 -0.99
N PHE A 4 -12.33 5.23 -1.41
CA PHE A 4 -11.08 5.54 -2.06
C PHE A 4 -11.23 5.37 -3.56
N LEU A 5 -11.00 6.44 -4.29
CA LEU A 5 -11.04 6.46 -5.73
C LEU A 5 -9.59 6.54 -6.24
N CYS A 6 -9.15 5.50 -6.93
CA CYS A 6 -7.80 5.42 -7.46
C CYS A 6 -7.82 5.44 -8.98
N CYS A 7 -7.04 6.31 -9.58
CA CYS A 7 -6.85 6.36 -11.02
C CYS A 7 -5.35 6.51 -11.36
N PRO A 8 -4.94 6.13 -12.57
CA PRO A 8 -3.60 6.43 -13.05
C PRO A 8 -3.33 7.94 -13.07
N GLU A 9 -2.07 8.32 -12.89
CA GLU A 9 -1.67 9.73 -12.94
C GLU A 9 -2.01 10.41 -14.27
N SER A 10 -2.04 9.63 -15.35
CA SER A 10 -2.42 10.08 -16.69
C SER A 10 -3.92 10.31 -16.88
N ASP A 11 -4.77 9.86 -15.96
CA ASP A 11 -6.21 10.05 -16.01
C ASP A 11 -6.59 11.41 -15.43
N LEU A 12 -6.56 12.44 -16.29
CA LEU A 12 -6.89 13.81 -15.91
C LEU A 12 -8.36 14.00 -15.52
N GLN A 13 -9.27 13.20 -16.07
CA GLN A 13 -10.70 13.27 -15.75
C GLN A 13 -10.99 12.66 -14.37
N GLY A 14 -10.32 11.56 -14.02
CA GLY A 14 -10.50 10.90 -12.74
C GLY A 14 -9.87 11.63 -11.56
N ARG A 15 -8.84 12.48 -11.80
CA ARG A 15 -8.00 12.99 -10.70
C ARG A 15 -8.25 14.41 -10.24
N MET A 16 -8.64 15.32 -11.10
CA MET A 16 -8.45 16.75 -10.77
C MET A 16 -9.52 17.70 -11.25
N GLN A 17 -10.70 17.25 -11.57
CA GLN A 17 -11.73 18.20 -11.91
C GLN A 17 -12.29 18.88 -10.66
N GLN A 18 -12.26 20.19 -10.64
CA GLN A 18 -12.96 20.98 -9.65
C GLN A 18 -14.16 21.68 -10.33
N PRO A 19 -15.41 21.39 -9.94
CA PRO A 19 -15.81 20.43 -8.90
C PRO A 19 -15.53 18.98 -9.32
N PHE A 20 -15.32 18.09 -8.34
CA PHE A 20 -15.06 16.68 -8.56
C PHE A 20 -16.17 16.01 -9.36
N ASN A 21 -15.85 15.45 -10.53
CA ASN A 21 -16.82 14.88 -11.42
C ASN A 21 -17.20 13.45 -11.02
N LEU A 22 -18.22 13.34 -10.17
CA LEU A 22 -18.74 12.03 -9.75
C LEU A 22 -19.30 11.20 -10.90
N GLU A 23 -19.85 11.83 -11.94
CA GLU A 23 -20.50 11.10 -13.05
C GLU A 23 -19.49 10.22 -13.79
N THR A 24 -18.27 10.70 -14.00
CA THR A 24 -17.17 9.88 -14.61
C THR A 24 -16.94 8.58 -13.82
N TRP A 25 -17.01 8.65 -12.50
CA TRP A 25 -16.83 7.47 -11.64
C TRP A 25 -18.06 6.58 -11.61
N ILE A 26 -19.25 7.17 -11.64
CA ILE A 26 -20.52 6.44 -11.70
C ILE A 26 -20.65 5.69 -13.03
N GLU A 27 -20.29 6.31 -14.15
CA GLU A 27 -20.28 5.67 -15.47
C GLU A 27 -19.29 4.48 -15.51
N SER A 28 -18.13 4.63 -14.92
CA SER A 28 -17.13 3.57 -14.84
C SER A 28 -17.53 2.42 -13.90
N HIS A 29 -18.31 2.72 -12.88
CA HIS A 29 -18.71 1.78 -11.83
C HIS A 29 -20.18 1.93 -11.44
N PRO A 30 -21.14 1.67 -12.34
CA PRO A 30 -22.56 1.93 -12.12
C PRO A 30 -23.18 1.16 -10.95
N GLN A 31 -22.59 -0.02 -10.61
CA GLN A 31 -22.99 -0.84 -9.47
C GLN A 31 -22.79 -0.14 -8.11
N TYR A 32 -21.95 0.89 -8.06
CA TYR A 32 -21.67 1.66 -6.84
C TYR A 32 -22.32 3.03 -6.80
N ARG A 33 -23.20 3.37 -7.74
CA ARG A 33 -23.91 4.66 -7.84
C ARG A 33 -24.45 5.12 -6.50
N GLN A 34 -25.17 4.26 -5.79
CA GLN A 34 -25.77 4.59 -4.49
C GLN A 34 -24.76 5.06 -3.42
N TYR A 35 -23.52 4.68 -3.52
CA TYR A 35 -22.44 5.13 -2.60
C TYR A 35 -21.88 6.46 -3.07
N PHE A 36 -21.66 6.63 -4.36
CA PHE A 36 -21.15 7.86 -4.94
C PHE A 36 -22.10 9.04 -4.73
N GLU A 37 -23.40 8.83 -4.90
CA GLU A 37 -24.42 9.86 -4.69
C GLU A 37 -24.52 10.37 -3.24
N ARG A 38 -23.97 9.62 -2.28
CA ARG A 38 -23.87 10.02 -0.87
C ARG A 38 -22.60 10.78 -0.55
N LEU A 39 -21.66 10.88 -1.47
CA LEU A 39 -20.44 11.65 -1.26
C LEU A 39 -20.76 13.16 -1.27
N PRO A 40 -20.04 13.97 -0.45
CA PRO A 40 -20.17 15.42 -0.50
C PRO A 40 -19.86 15.92 -1.91
N ARG A 41 -20.68 16.82 -2.45
CA ARG A 41 -20.45 17.42 -3.78
C ARG A 41 -19.22 18.32 -3.83
N HIS A 42 -18.72 18.75 -2.68
CA HIS A 42 -17.51 19.54 -2.53
C HIS A 42 -16.56 18.78 -1.58
N PRO A 43 -15.99 17.66 -2.00
CA PRO A 43 -14.99 17.00 -1.18
C PRO A 43 -13.81 17.94 -1.01
N GLN A 44 -13.36 18.12 0.22
CA GLN A 44 -12.08 18.80 0.52
C GLN A 44 -10.89 17.93 0.11
N GLU A 45 -11.13 16.97 -0.73
CA GLU A 45 -10.22 15.92 -1.09
C GLU A 45 -9.33 16.38 -2.23
N TYR A 46 -8.06 16.20 -2.03
CA TYR A 46 -7.04 16.48 -3.02
C TYR A 46 -6.53 15.17 -3.57
N TRP A 47 -6.47 15.05 -4.89
CA TRP A 47 -5.71 13.98 -5.51
C TRP A 47 -4.25 14.04 -5.03
N ARG A 48 -3.71 12.91 -4.60
CA ARG A 48 -2.32 12.77 -4.20
C ARG A 48 -1.74 11.50 -4.78
N PRO A 49 -0.51 11.55 -5.31
CA PRO A 49 0.18 10.34 -5.72
C PRO A 49 0.54 9.49 -4.51
N PHE A 50 0.54 8.18 -4.71
CA PHE A 50 1.09 7.25 -3.74
C PHE A 50 2.56 7.02 -4.05
N TYR A 51 3.40 7.17 -3.05
CA TYR A 51 4.83 6.93 -3.15
C TYR A 51 5.21 5.64 -2.46
N ASN A 52 6.20 4.95 -3.04
CA ASN A 52 6.94 3.94 -2.33
C ASN A 52 8.26 4.57 -1.85
N VAL A 53 8.52 4.46 -0.56
CA VAL A 53 9.74 4.97 0.05
C VAL A 53 10.75 3.81 0.17
N THR A 54 11.91 3.98 -0.42
CA THR A 54 13.02 3.02 -0.32
C THR A 54 14.24 3.73 0.22
N CYS A 55 14.86 3.17 1.24
CA CYS A 55 16.04 3.71 1.89
C CYS A 55 17.20 2.71 1.80
N SER A 56 18.42 3.19 1.66
CA SER A 56 19.62 2.35 1.69
C SER A 56 19.79 1.67 3.05
N SER A 57 19.46 2.38 4.13
CA SER A 57 19.42 1.86 5.50
C SER A 57 18.32 2.58 6.28
N TRP A 58 17.73 1.89 7.25
CA TRP A 58 16.76 2.48 8.18
C TRP A 58 17.41 3.07 9.42
N SER A 59 18.70 2.77 9.65
CA SER A 59 19.41 3.23 10.83
C SER A 59 20.83 3.71 10.53
N LYS A 60 21.28 4.69 11.31
CA LYS A 60 22.67 5.17 11.30
C LYS A 60 23.09 5.58 12.70
N GLY A 61 24.06 4.86 13.25
CA GLY A 61 24.52 5.09 14.63
C GLY A 61 23.37 4.83 15.61
N ARG A 62 22.96 5.86 16.36
CA ARG A 62 21.89 5.79 17.38
C ARG A 62 20.55 6.35 16.89
N VAL A 63 20.41 6.63 15.61
CA VAL A 63 19.20 7.20 14.99
C VAL A 63 18.60 6.19 14.03
N CYS A 64 17.28 6.08 14.02
CA CYS A 64 16.54 5.30 13.01
C CYS A 64 15.32 6.06 12.52
N ILE A 65 14.87 5.68 11.33
CA ILE A 65 13.58 6.06 10.74
C ILE A 65 12.64 4.86 10.83
N VAL A 66 11.36 5.12 11.04
CA VAL A 66 10.33 4.07 11.25
C VAL A 66 9.08 4.38 10.43
N GLY A 67 8.24 3.37 10.23
CA GLY A 67 6.97 3.53 9.52
C GLY A 67 7.15 4.03 8.09
N ASP A 68 6.28 4.93 7.65
CA ASP A 68 6.29 5.46 6.28
C ASP A 68 7.58 6.20 5.92
N ALA A 69 8.32 6.74 6.88
CA ALA A 69 9.63 7.35 6.65
C ALA A 69 10.67 6.33 6.20
N ALA A 70 10.55 5.08 6.64
CA ALA A 70 11.47 3.99 6.28
C ALA A 70 10.97 3.19 5.06
N HIS A 71 9.68 2.94 4.99
CA HIS A 71 9.07 1.97 4.07
C HIS A 71 7.64 2.31 3.66
N GLY A 72 7.31 3.59 3.51
CA GLY A 72 6.02 4.03 2.98
C GLY A 72 5.66 3.27 1.69
N MET A 73 4.41 2.84 1.57
CA MET A 73 3.96 2.04 0.44
C MET A 73 2.57 2.44 -0.02
N ALA A 74 2.30 2.25 -1.31
CA ALA A 74 0.95 2.42 -1.84
C ALA A 74 -0.06 1.52 -1.10
N PRO A 75 -1.29 2.00 -0.82
CA PRO A 75 -2.24 1.33 0.06
C PRO A 75 -2.96 0.13 -0.58
N ASN A 76 -2.45 -0.38 -1.69
CA ASN A 76 -3.11 -1.42 -2.49
C ASN A 76 -3.43 -2.72 -1.72
N LEU A 77 -2.64 -3.06 -0.71
CA LEU A 77 -2.88 -4.21 0.17
C LEU A 77 -3.46 -3.82 1.54
N GLY A 78 -3.51 -2.53 1.87
CA GLY A 78 -3.96 -2.04 3.17
C GLY A 78 -3.07 -2.48 4.35
N GLN A 79 -1.80 -2.88 4.11
CA GLN A 79 -0.94 -3.49 5.12
C GLN A 79 0.11 -2.53 5.73
N GLY A 80 0.28 -1.32 5.19
CA GLY A 80 1.33 -0.39 5.62
C GLY A 80 1.32 -0.09 7.11
N ALA A 81 0.16 0.26 7.67
CA ALA A 81 0.02 0.56 9.09
C ALA A 81 0.31 -0.68 9.97
N GLY A 82 -0.20 -1.87 9.57
CA GLY A 82 0.06 -3.12 10.28
C GLY A 82 1.55 -3.45 10.34
N VAL A 83 2.24 -3.30 9.21
CA VAL A 83 3.71 -3.46 9.11
C VAL A 83 4.42 -2.48 10.05
N ALA A 84 4.05 -1.21 10.04
CA ALA A 84 4.68 -0.20 10.89
C ALA A 84 4.50 -0.51 12.39
N ILE A 85 3.32 -0.96 12.80
CA ILE A 85 3.04 -1.35 14.19
C ILE A 85 3.90 -2.56 14.60
N VAL A 86 3.94 -3.62 13.78
CA VAL A 86 4.76 -4.81 14.07
C VAL A 86 6.22 -4.42 14.19
N ASN A 87 6.75 -3.64 13.26
CA ASN A 87 8.13 -3.15 13.29
C ASN A 87 8.45 -2.36 14.56
N ALA A 88 7.54 -1.49 15.02
CA ALA A 88 7.73 -0.72 16.25
C ALA A 88 7.77 -1.64 17.48
N VAL A 89 6.91 -2.65 17.53
CA VAL A 89 6.91 -3.65 18.61
C VAL A 89 8.21 -4.45 18.62
N VAL A 90 8.68 -4.93 17.46
CA VAL A 90 9.95 -5.67 17.37
C VAL A 90 11.13 -4.78 17.78
N LEU A 91 11.17 -3.54 17.30
CA LEU A 91 12.19 -2.58 17.69
C LEU A 91 12.24 -2.38 19.19
N SER A 92 11.09 -2.14 19.82
CA SER A 92 11.01 -1.92 21.27
C SER A 92 11.53 -3.12 22.08
N ARG A 93 11.22 -4.34 21.64
CA ARG A 93 11.65 -5.58 22.29
C ARG A 93 13.16 -5.83 22.14
N ILE A 94 13.72 -5.52 20.98
CA ILE A 94 15.15 -5.63 20.75
C ILE A 94 15.92 -4.61 21.60
N LEU A 95 15.45 -3.35 21.63
CA LEU A 95 16.04 -2.30 22.44
C LEU A 95 15.97 -2.58 23.95
N ALA A 96 14.94 -3.28 24.40
CA ALA A 96 14.81 -3.67 25.82
C ALA A 96 15.85 -4.74 26.23
N LYS A 97 16.33 -5.55 25.28
CA LYS A 97 17.28 -6.65 25.54
C LYS A 97 18.73 -6.31 25.23
N GLU A 98 18.96 -5.36 24.32
CA GLU A 98 20.28 -5.01 23.79
C GLU A 98 20.71 -3.63 24.31
N ARG A 99 21.88 -3.58 25.00
CA ARG A 99 22.43 -2.33 25.53
C ARG A 99 23.13 -1.48 24.47
N ASP A 100 23.70 -2.11 23.45
CA ASP A 100 24.32 -1.40 22.32
C ASP A 100 23.21 -0.98 21.33
N VAL A 101 22.78 0.27 21.42
CA VAL A 101 21.73 0.80 20.54
C VAL A 101 22.05 0.65 19.05
N PRO A 102 23.27 0.99 18.56
CA PRO A 102 23.61 0.72 17.17
C PRO A 102 23.50 -0.75 16.76
N ALA A 103 23.90 -1.68 17.60
CA ALA A 103 23.74 -3.11 17.34
C ALA A 103 22.26 -3.52 17.31
N ALA A 104 21.47 -3.03 18.27
CA ALA A 104 20.03 -3.27 18.33
C ALA A 104 19.32 -2.81 17.06
N LEU A 105 19.63 -1.61 16.57
CA LEU A 105 19.03 -1.04 15.36
C LEU A 105 19.40 -1.85 14.09
N ARG A 106 20.67 -2.26 13.97
CA ARG A 106 21.09 -3.13 12.85
C ARG A 106 20.38 -4.49 12.90
N LYS A 107 20.26 -5.09 14.07
CA LYS A 107 19.55 -6.36 14.26
C LYS A 107 18.08 -6.26 13.88
N TRP A 108 17.43 -5.19 14.32
CA TRP A 108 16.04 -4.90 13.97
C TRP A 108 15.86 -4.75 12.45
N GLU A 109 16.67 -3.91 11.81
CA GLU A 109 16.61 -3.72 10.36
C GLU A 109 16.85 -5.03 9.61
N ALA A 110 17.82 -5.82 10.00
CA ALA A 110 18.13 -7.09 9.36
C ALA A 110 17.01 -8.12 9.50
N SER A 111 16.30 -8.14 10.64
CA SER A 111 15.17 -9.07 10.86
C SER A 111 13.89 -8.66 10.13
N GLU A 112 13.62 -7.36 10.07
CA GLU A 112 12.30 -6.88 9.63
C GLU A 112 12.28 -6.46 8.15
N ARG A 113 13.39 -5.92 7.65
CA ARG A 113 13.47 -5.40 6.29
C ARG A 113 13.10 -6.40 5.18
N PRO A 114 13.53 -7.67 5.21
CA PRO A 114 13.23 -8.60 4.12
C PRO A 114 11.73 -8.81 3.89
N TYR A 115 10.92 -8.89 4.96
CA TYR A 115 9.49 -9.06 4.80
C TYR A 115 8.79 -7.76 4.45
N VAL A 116 9.28 -6.62 4.95
CA VAL A 116 8.77 -5.29 4.62
C VAL A 116 8.97 -5.00 3.15
N ASP A 117 10.18 -5.18 2.63
CA ASP A 117 10.50 -4.99 1.21
C ASP A 117 9.64 -5.90 0.33
N LYS A 118 9.41 -7.13 0.76
CA LYS A 118 8.51 -8.07 0.05
C LYS A 118 7.06 -7.57 0.05
N THR A 119 6.56 -7.10 1.18
CA THR A 119 5.20 -6.57 1.30
C THR A 119 5.03 -5.32 0.43
N GLN A 120 5.98 -4.40 0.47
CA GLN A 120 6.00 -3.19 -0.34
C GLN A 120 6.00 -3.52 -1.84
N ARG A 121 6.85 -4.47 -2.25
CA ARG A 121 6.90 -4.95 -3.63
C ARG A 121 5.58 -5.59 -4.06
N MET A 122 4.95 -6.40 -3.21
CA MET A 122 3.67 -7.03 -3.52
C MET A 122 2.54 -6.00 -3.61
N SER A 123 2.54 -4.99 -2.73
CA SER A 123 1.59 -3.88 -2.81
C SER A 123 1.71 -3.12 -4.13
N TYR A 124 2.94 -2.82 -4.55
CA TYR A 124 3.20 -2.18 -5.84
C TYR A 124 2.73 -3.04 -7.03
N LEU A 125 3.07 -4.33 -7.04
CA LEU A 125 2.68 -5.25 -8.12
C LEU A 125 1.15 -5.41 -8.20
N TYR A 126 0.48 -5.51 -7.06
CA TYR A 126 -0.97 -5.59 -7.01
C TYR A 126 -1.62 -4.36 -7.64
N GLY A 127 -1.17 -3.17 -7.28
CA GLY A 127 -1.63 -1.93 -7.88
C GLY A 127 -1.34 -1.86 -9.39
N ALA A 128 -0.14 -2.26 -9.81
CA ALA A 128 0.25 -2.27 -11.22
C ALA A 128 -0.61 -3.23 -12.06
N VAL A 129 -0.87 -4.43 -11.53
CA VAL A 129 -1.76 -5.41 -12.17
C VAL A 129 -3.20 -4.89 -12.25
N GLY A 130 -3.64 -4.10 -11.28
CA GLY A 130 -4.97 -3.48 -11.33
C GLY A 130 -5.10 -2.30 -12.30
N THR A 131 -4.03 -1.52 -12.51
CA THR A 131 -4.13 -0.20 -13.13
C THR A 131 -3.32 -0.01 -14.43
N ARG A 132 -2.24 -0.78 -14.64
CA ARG A 132 -1.30 -0.56 -15.77
C ARG A 132 -1.62 -1.44 -16.97
N TRP A 133 -2.82 -1.27 -17.52
CA TRP A 133 -3.24 -1.98 -18.72
C TRP A 133 -3.51 -0.99 -19.86
N PRO A 134 -3.14 -1.33 -21.10
CA PRO A 134 -3.58 -0.58 -22.27
C PRO A 134 -5.10 -0.55 -22.36
N ARG A 135 -5.66 0.60 -22.74
CA ARG A 135 -7.13 0.76 -22.85
C ARG A 135 -7.79 -0.29 -23.74
N SER A 136 -7.09 -0.73 -24.79
CA SER A 136 -7.59 -1.72 -25.74
C SER A 136 -7.81 -3.14 -25.18
N ILE A 137 -7.27 -3.44 -23.99
CA ILE A 137 -7.35 -4.78 -23.39
C ILE A 137 -7.93 -4.77 -21.97
N LEU A 138 -8.64 -3.71 -21.58
CA LEU A 138 -9.29 -3.61 -20.26
C LEU A 138 -10.32 -4.72 -20.03
N ASP A 139 -11.04 -5.14 -21.06
CA ASP A 139 -12.00 -6.25 -20.97
C ASP A 139 -11.31 -7.57 -20.67
N VAL A 140 -10.15 -7.80 -21.28
CA VAL A 140 -9.31 -8.99 -21.01
C VAL A 140 -8.86 -8.97 -19.55
N ARG A 141 -8.37 -7.83 -19.07
CA ARG A 141 -8.02 -7.64 -17.65
C ARG A 141 -9.20 -8.00 -16.74
N SER A 142 -10.39 -7.46 -17.02
CA SER A 142 -11.57 -7.64 -16.19
C SER A 142 -12.02 -9.11 -16.10
N LYS A 143 -11.74 -9.90 -17.14
CA LYS A 143 -11.98 -11.35 -17.13
C LYS A 143 -10.87 -12.15 -16.44
N LEU A 144 -9.61 -11.71 -16.57
CA LEU A 144 -8.47 -12.42 -15.99
C LEU A 144 -8.27 -12.17 -14.49
N LEU A 145 -8.52 -10.97 -14.00
CA LEU A 145 -8.29 -10.63 -12.59
C LEU A 145 -9.06 -11.52 -11.61
N PRO A 146 -10.35 -11.87 -11.83
CA PRO A 146 -11.07 -12.80 -10.95
C PRO A 146 -10.46 -14.21 -10.92
N LEU A 147 -9.90 -14.66 -12.03
CA LEU A 147 -9.22 -15.97 -12.12
C LEU A 147 -7.89 -15.94 -11.35
N LEU A 148 -7.09 -14.91 -11.57
CA LEU A 148 -5.82 -14.70 -10.85
C LEU A 148 -6.04 -14.55 -9.34
N SER A 149 -7.10 -13.85 -8.93
CA SER A 149 -7.41 -13.65 -7.52
C SER A 149 -7.76 -14.94 -6.76
N ARG A 150 -8.18 -15.99 -7.47
CA ARG A 150 -8.49 -17.32 -6.91
C ARG A 150 -7.28 -18.22 -6.81
N ALA A 151 -6.17 -17.88 -7.48
CA ALA A 151 -4.96 -18.70 -7.43
C ALA A 151 -4.31 -18.67 -6.04
N ASP A 152 -4.08 -19.83 -5.44
CA ASP A 152 -3.48 -19.96 -4.10
C ASP A 152 -2.14 -19.25 -3.98
N ILE A 153 -1.32 -19.31 -5.02
CA ILE A 153 -0.02 -18.65 -5.05
C ILE A 153 -0.16 -17.13 -4.96
N TRP A 154 -1.19 -16.55 -5.59
CA TRP A 154 -1.50 -15.14 -5.53
C TRP A 154 -1.98 -14.75 -4.14
N GLN A 155 -2.93 -15.52 -3.57
CA GLN A 155 -3.44 -15.31 -2.22
C GLN A 155 -2.32 -15.34 -1.17
N ARG A 156 -1.44 -16.35 -1.22
CA ARG A 156 -0.28 -16.44 -0.31
C ARG A 156 0.68 -15.26 -0.47
N SER A 157 0.89 -14.81 -1.70
CA SER A 157 1.76 -13.65 -1.96
C SER A 157 1.23 -12.33 -1.39
N LEU A 158 -0.11 -12.20 -1.29
CA LEU A 158 -0.74 -11.02 -0.71
C LEU A 158 -0.74 -11.03 0.84
N ARG A 159 -0.51 -12.19 1.45
CA ARG A 159 -0.57 -12.36 2.91
C ARG A 159 0.78 -12.22 3.61
N VAL A 160 1.80 -11.73 2.92
CA VAL A 160 3.19 -11.68 3.44
C VAL A 160 3.28 -11.04 4.83
N ALA A 161 2.64 -9.88 5.03
CA ALA A 161 2.67 -9.20 6.32
C ALA A 161 1.75 -9.87 7.37
N LEU A 162 0.69 -10.56 6.93
CA LEU A 162 -0.23 -11.27 7.84
C LEU A 162 0.39 -12.56 8.37
N ASP A 163 1.22 -13.23 7.56
CA ASP A 163 1.85 -14.50 7.90
C ASP A 163 3.23 -14.30 8.57
N HIS A 164 3.70 -13.07 8.68
CA HIS A 164 4.96 -12.75 9.37
C HIS A 164 4.87 -13.05 10.86
N LYS A 165 5.80 -13.89 11.33
CA LYS A 165 5.99 -14.17 12.75
C LYS A 165 7.28 -13.48 13.20
N PRO A 166 7.18 -12.33 13.89
CA PRO A 166 8.37 -11.62 14.32
C PRO A 166 9.20 -12.48 15.27
N ALA A 167 10.51 -12.49 15.05
CA ALA A 167 11.46 -13.13 15.94
C ALA A 167 11.62 -12.31 17.22
N VAL A 168 10.88 -12.62 18.26
CA VAL A 168 10.84 -11.90 19.56
C VAL A 168 11.10 -12.82 20.71
#